data_6ddde75bcde08fa271795903b524c976
#
_entry.id   6ddde75bcde08fa271795903b524c976
#
_cell.length_a   1.000
_cell.length_b   1.000
_cell.length_c   1.000
_cell.angle_alpha   90.00
_cell.angle_beta   90.00
_cell.angle_gamma   90.00
#
_symmetry.space_group_name_H-M   'P 1'
#
loop_
_entity.id
_entity.type
_entity.pdbx_description
1 polymer ?
#
loop_
_entity_poly.entity_id
_entity_poly.type
_entity_poly.pdbx_seq_one_letter_code
_entity_poly.pdbx_strand_id
1 'polypeptide(L)'
;MVRKSWMESLFPEAVVIVVNNGARLLASNDPKWGPIIRGFHPEAVDRVIGSEGYIVALAKSLNAQHFILDPMWMAFPANSIEVREDPFSHWKSIPDHVRPYFQKRLTLVGPESTGKSYMADFLAKKFGGPYVPEYGRPYEKYRSSGDYRAEELHFIVDGHVAHRKTLSLKAGPILFEDTDPLLTAVWAEMLLGHSLPDLEARIDLPDHYILLDANVPWEEDPLRYYSKQELRQEFFTKIKSKLEAYGASYTLVSGSWSEREAQSVAVVKEMLKTPKLHGGIDAQK
;
A
#
# COMPACT_ATOMS: atom_id res chain seq x y z
N MET A 1 -11.79 2.35 14.11
CA MET A 1 -11.69 0.86 14.11
C MET A 1 -10.31 0.34 13.69
N VAL A 2 -9.63 0.96 12.74
CA VAL A 2 -8.31 0.52 12.24
C VAL A 2 -7.27 0.39 13.35
N ARG A 3 -7.13 1.36 14.26
CA ARG A 3 -6.18 1.28 15.40
C ARG A 3 -6.44 0.09 16.32
N LYS A 4 -7.71 -0.26 16.53
CA LYS A 4 -8.07 -1.42 17.37
C LYS A 4 -7.48 -2.69 16.76
N SER A 5 -7.70 -2.91 15.45
CA SER A 5 -7.17 -4.10 14.78
C SER A 5 -5.64 -4.17 14.79
N TRP A 6 -4.94 -3.03 14.74
CA TRP A 6 -3.48 -3.00 14.88
C TRP A 6 -3.04 -3.44 16.27
N MET A 7 -3.70 -2.93 17.31
CA MET A 7 -3.36 -3.29 18.69
C MET A 7 -3.67 -4.77 18.98
N GLU A 8 -4.79 -5.27 18.51
CA GLU A 8 -5.17 -6.69 18.64
C GLU A 8 -4.20 -7.62 17.89
N SER A 9 -3.69 -7.18 16.72
CA SER A 9 -2.68 -7.92 15.97
C SER A 9 -1.31 -7.94 16.66
N LEU A 10 -0.92 -6.83 17.30
CA LEU A 10 0.36 -6.71 18.03
C LEU A 10 0.33 -7.43 19.36
N PHE A 11 -0.79 -7.37 20.04
CA PHE A 11 -0.96 -7.84 21.41
C PHE A 11 -2.22 -8.72 21.50
N PRO A 12 -2.17 -9.95 20.97
CA PRO A 12 -3.35 -10.83 20.91
C PRO A 12 -3.92 -11.19 22.28
N GLU A 13 -3.10 -11.12 23.34
CA GLU A 13 -3.51 -11.37 24.72
C GLU A 13 -4.10 -10.12 25.42
N ALA A 14 -4.03 -8.95 24.77
CA ALA A 14 -4.51 -7.71 25.35
C ALA A 14 -5.99 -7.47 25.06
N VAL A 15 -6.72 -6.96 26.05
CA VAL A 15 -8.10 -6.48 25.84
C VAL A 15 -8.04 -5.03 25.34
N VAL A 16 -8.41 -4.83 24.09
CA VAL A 16 -8.41 -3.50 23.44
C VAL A 16 -9.81 -2.88 23.51
N ILE A 17 -9.94 -1.86 24.35
CA ILE A 17 -11.20 -1.13 24.54
C ILE A 17 -11.17 0.15 23.71
N VAL A 18 -12.18 0.34 22.87
CA VAL A 18 -12.38 1.58 22.11
C VAL A 18 -13.34 2.47 22.87
N VAL A 19 -12.82 3.59 23.36
CA VAL A 19 -13.63 4.61 24.03
C VAL A 19 -14.13 5.60 22.99
N ASN A 20 -15.40 5.49 22.64
CA ASN A 20 -16.08 6.45 21.76
C ASN A 20 -16.86 7.45 22.63
N ASN A 21 -16.20 8.50 23.06
CA ASN A 21 -16.77 9.45 24.01
C ASN A 21 -17.44 10.67 23.34
N GLY A 22 -17.71 10.62 22.02
CA GLY A 22 -18.44 11.69 21.29
C GLY A 22 -17.91 13.12 21.51
N ALA A 23 -16.96 13.26 22.40
CA ALA A 23 -16.37 14.52 22.80
C ALA A 23 -14.99 14.66 22.15
N ARG A 24 -14.68 15.85 21.76
CA ARG A 24 -13.33 16.29 21.40
C ARG A 24 -12.32 15.69 22.36
N LEU A 25 -11.26 15.17 21.77
CA LEU A 25 -10.11 14.57 22.42
C LEU A 25 -9.80 15.24 23.76
N LEU A 26 -10.01 14.50 24.84
CA LEU A 26 -9.47 14.90 26.12
C LEU A 26 -7.96 14.96 26.01
N ALA A 27 -7.36 16.00 26.53
CA ALA A 27 -5.89 16.05 26.62
C ALA A 27 -5.38 14.81 27.36
N SER A 28 -4.20 14.32 27.01
CA SER A 28 -3.62 13.11 27.64
C SER A 28 -3.49 13.22 29.18
N ASN A 29 -3.37 14.44 29.70
CA ASN A 29 -3.31 14.74 31.13
C ASN A 29 -4.67 15.10 31.77
N ASP A 30 -5.80 14.95 31.05
CA ASP A 30 -7.13 15.27 31.59
C ASP A 30 -7.49 14.35 32.75
N PRO A 31 -7.88 14.90 33.93
CA PRO A 31 -8.21 14.09 35.11
C PRO A 31 -9.45 13.18 34.90
N LYS A 32 -10.25 13.42 33.87
CA LYS A 32 -11.42 12.59 33.52
C LYS A 32 -11.05 11.20 33.04
N TRP A 33 -9.79 10.95 32.64
CA TRP A 33 -9.37 9.63 32.19
C TRP A 33 -9.49 8.56 33.28
N GLY A 34 -9.20 8.87 34.53
CA GLY A 34 -9.34 7.90 35.63
C GLY A 34 -10.77 7.34 35.75
N PRO A 35 -11.80 8.18 35.90
CA PRO A 35 -13.20 7.75 35.90
C PRO A 35 -13.65 7.01 34.64
N ILE A 36 -13.20 7.45 33.46
CA ILE A 36 -13.52 6.80 32.19
C ILE A 36 -12.98 5.37 32.15
N ILE A 37 -11.70 5.19 32.52
CA ILE A 37 -11.07 3.86 32.56
C ILE A 37 -11.80 2.95 33.55
N ARG A 38 -12.13 3.43 34.74
CA ARG A 38 -12.89 2.64 35.73
C ARG A 38 -14.29 2.24 35.24
N GLY A 39 -14.90 3.05 34.36
CA GLY A 39 -16.17 2.70 33.74
C GLY A 39 -16.10 1.49 32.80
N PHE A 40 -14.95 1.28 32.15
CA PHE A 40 -14.70 0.15 31.25
C PHE A 40 -13.98 -1.02 31.93
N HIS A 41 -13.19 -0.73 32.97
CA HIS A 41 -12.42 -1.70 33.73
C HIS A 41 -12.60 -1.40 35.22
N PRO A 42 -13.64 -1.98 35.86
CA PRO A 42 -13.95 -1.73 37.27
C PRO A 42 -12.99 -2.39 38.25
N GLU A 43 -12.20 -3.36 37.76
CA GLU A 43 -11.20 -4.05 38.55
C GLU A 43 -10.02 -3.14 38.91
N ALA A 44 -9.24 -3.53 39.92
CA ALA A 44 -8.07 -2.77 40.33
C ALA A 44 -7.02 -2.77 39.22
N VAL A 45 -6.47 -1.59 38.92
CA VAL A 45 -5.36 -1.43 37.99
C VAL A 45 -4.06 -1.47 38.79
N ASP A 46 -3.20 -2.44 38.53
CA ASP A 46 -1.92 -2.56 39.24
C ASP A 46 -0.91 -1.54 38.72
N ARG A 47 -0.81 -1.36 37.40
CA ARG A 47 0.23 -0.52 36.77
C ARG A 47 -0.32 0.28 35.59
N VAL A 48 0.20 1.50 35.45
CA VAL A 48 0.06 2.34 34.26
C VAL A 48 1.44 2.48 33.63
N ILE A 49 1.56 2.11 32.37
CA ILE A 49 2.83 2.11 31.64
C ILE A 49 2.74 3.07 30.46
N GLY A 50 3.76 3.88 30.22
CA GLY A 50 3.84 4.78 29.07
C GLY A 50 5.17 5.52 29.05
N SER A 51 5.40 6.31 28.02
CA SER A 51 6.67 7.05 27.82
C SER A 51 6.59 8.51 28.26
N GLU A 52 5.40 9.02 28.55
CA GLU A 52 5.17 10.44 28.85
C GLU A 52 4.77 10.68 30.30
N GLY A 53 5.10 11.87 30.82
CA GLY A 53 4.89 12.20 32.23
C GLY A 53 3.43 12.20 32.71
N TYR A 54 2.43 12.32 31.81
CA TYR A 54 1.02 12.32 32.20
C TYR A 54 0.57 11.01 32.87
N ILE A 55 1.26 9.89 32.63
CA ILE A 55 0.92 8.60 33.24
C ILE A 55 1.04 8.62 34.76
N VAL A 56 1.87 9.51 35.32
CA VAL A 56 2.02 9.67 36.78
C VAL A 56 0.70 10.13 37.41
N ALA A 57 0.08 11.15 36.81
CA ALA A 57 -1.22 11.66 37.27
C ALA A 57 -2.33 10.63 37.05
N LEU A 58 -2.31 9.94 35.91
CA LEU A 58 -3.25 8.87 35.60
C LEU A 58 -3.15 7.70 36.59
N ALA A 59 -1.95 7.21 36.84
CA ALA A 59 -1.73 6.14 37.82
C ALA A 59 -2.23 6.52 39.21
N LYS A 60 -1.96 7.76 39.66
CA LYS A 60 -2.46 8.28 40.94
C LYS A 60 -4.00 8.29 40.95
N SER A 61 -4.67 8.67 39.88
CA SER A 61 -6.14 8.69 39.79
C SER A 61 -6.75 7.29 39.83
N LEU A 62 -6.01 6.28 39.40
CA LEU A 62 -6.39 4.86 39.40
C LEU A 62 -5.94 4.10 40.65
N ASN A 63 -5.20 4.75 41.56
CA ASN A 63 -4.54 4.11 42.69
C ASN A 63 -3.58 2.98 42.27
N ALA A 64 -2.86 3.19 41.14
CA ALA A 64 -1.96 2.25 40.50
C ALA A 64 -0.49 2.70 40.62
N GLN A 65 0.44 1.78 40.40
CA GLN A 65 1.83 2.12 40.18
C GLN A 65 2.04 2.66 38.77
N HIS A 66 3.00 3.55 38.57
CA HIS A 66 3.39 3.99 37.26
C HIS A 66 4.77 3.47 36.85
N PHE A 67 4.97 3.23 35.56
CA PHE A 67 6.26 2.87 35.00
C PHE A 67 6.50 3.64 33.71
N ILE A 68 7.49 4.56 33.74
CA ILE A 68 7.85 5.35 32.56
C ILE A 68 8.88 4.59 31.75
N LEU A 69 8.50 4.21 30.52
CA LEU A 69 9.37 3.55 29.56
C LEU A 69 10.05 4.62 28.69
N ASP A 70 11.36 4.48 28.50
CA ASP A 70 12.16 5.29 27.56
C ASP A 70 11.84 6.80 27.60
N PRO A 71 11.90 7.46 28.77
CA PRO A 71 11.52 8.86 28.89
C PRO A 71 12.39 9.82 28.08
N MET A 72 13.53 9.36 27.62
CA MET A 72 14.46 10.11 26.76
C MET A 72 14.32 9.79 25.27
N TRP A 73 13.38 8.91 24.90
CA TRP A 73 13.15 8.48 23.51
C TRP A 73 14.39 7.91 22.82
N MET A 74 15.27 7.26 23.59
CA MET A 74 16.54 6.74 23.07
C MET A 74 16.38 5.38 22.38
N ALA A 75 15.50 4.53 22.89
CA ALA A 75 15.22 3.23 22.30
C ALA A 75 14.21 3.33 21.14
N PHE A 76 13.23 4.21 21.29
CA PHE A 76 12.16 4.44 20.30
C PHE A 76 12.10 5.93 19.96
N PRO A 77 12.95 6.42 19.04
CA PRO A 77 13.14 7.86 18.79
C PRO A 77 12.03 8.49 17.95
N ALA A 78 10.80 8.02 18.07
CA ALA A 78 9.64 8.58 17.38
C ALA A 78 8.37 8.39 18.21
N ASN A 79 7.64 9.46 18.44
CA ASN A 79 6.32 9.39 19.05
C ASN A 79 5.21 9.24 17.99
N SER A 80 4.00 8.92 18.45
CA SER A 80 2.87 8.68 17.55
C SER A 80 2.40 9.92 16.77
N ILE A 81 2.75 11.11 17.20
CA ILE A 81 2.42 12.37 16.51
C ILE A 81 3.36 12.54 15.34
N GLU A 82 4.66 12.47 15.57
CA GLU A 82 5.70 12.56 14.53
C GLU A 82 5.50 11.51 13.44
N VAL A 83 5.23 10.24 13.82
CA VAL A 83 4.94 9.17 12.86
C VAL A 83 3.71 9.49 12.00
N ARG A 84 2.69 10.13 12.56
CA ARG A 84 1.49 10.50 11.77
C ARG A 84 1.72 11.70 10.86
N GLU A 85 2.55 12.64 11.30
CA GLU A 85 2.88 13.84 10.50
C GLU A 85 3.85 13.52 9.36
N ASP A 86 4.86 12.67 9.62
CA ASP A 86 5.81 12.21 8.61
C ASP A 86 6.12 10.71 8.75
N PRO A 87 5.21 9.83 8.30
CA PRO A 87 5.41 8.38 8.39
C PRO A 87 6.61 7.90 7.56
N PHE A 88 7.01 8.62 6.51
CA PHE A 88 8.10 8.17 5.65
C PHE A 88 9.47 8.36 6.31
N SER A 89 9.69 9.45 7.03
CA SER A 89 10.92 9.65 7.81
C SER A 89 11.01 8.69 9.00
N HIS A 90 9.88 8.26 9.54
CA HIS A 90 9.80 7.34 10.67
C HIS A 90 9.46 5.88 10.28
N TRP A 91 9.66 5.51 9.00
CA TRP A 91 9.21 4.22 8.46
C TRP A 91 9.66 3.00 9.26
N LYS A 92 10.90 3.01 9.74
CA LYS A 92 11.46 1.91 10.54
C LYS A 92 10.82 1.74 11.91
N SER A 93 10.23 2.81 12.45
CA SER A 93 9.53 2.81 13.73
C SER A 93 8.07 2.34 13.61
N ILE A 94 7.55 2.20 12.39
CA ILE A 94 6.20 1.73 12.13
C ILE A 94 6.20 0.20 12.09
N PRO A 95 5.39 -0.48 12.92
CA PRO A 95 5.24 -1.93 12.86
C PRO A 95 4.82 -2.42 11.46
N ASP A 96 5.35 -3.56 11.01
CA ASP A 96 5.19 -4.05 9.64
C ASP A 96 3.71 -4.15 9.20
N HIS A 97 2.83 -4.64 10.07
CA HIS A 97 1.39 -4.77 9.77
C HIS A 97 0.64 -3.42 9.74
N VAL A 98 1.26 -2.32 10.21
CA VAL A 98 0.73 -0.95 10.15
C VAL A 98 1.24 -0.21 8.90
N ARG A 99 2.43 -0.57 8.40
CA ARG A 99 3.06 0.09 7.24
C ARG A 99 2.15 0.20 6.01
N PRO A 100 1.36 -0.81 5.60
CA PRO A 100 0.49 -0.72 4.43
C PRO A 100 -0.53 0.43 4.50
N TYR A 101 -0.88 0.88 5.69
CA TYR A 101 -1.78 2.03 5.88
C TYR A 101 -1.16 3.36 5.41
N PHE A 102 0.14 3.55 5.62
CA PHE A 102 0.86 4.76 5.21
C PHE A 102 1.54 4.62 3.85
N GLN A 103 1.60 3.41 3.32
CA GLN A 103 2.30 3.08 2.09
C GLN A 103 1.60 3.66 0.86
N LYS A 104 2.38 4.22 -0.07
CA LYS A 104 1.90 4.53 -1.42
C LYS A 104 2.16 3.36 -2.35
N ARG A 105 1.34 3.27 -3.39
CA ARG A 105 1.51 2.28 -4.46
C ARG A 105 1.86 2.98 -5.75
N LEU A 106 2.85 2.45 -6.45
CA LEU A 106 3.27 2.87 -7.78
C LEU A 106 3.21 1.64 -8.70
N THR A 107 2.31 1.68 -9.67
CA THR A 107 2.09 0.56 -10.59
C THR A 107 2.65 0.87 -11.97
N LEU A 108 3.36 -0.11 -12.53
CA LEU A 108 3.89 -0.02 -13.88
C LEU A 108 2.92 -0.69 -14.85
N VAL A 109 2.51 0.04 -15.86
CA VAL A 109 1.62 -0.44 -16.92
C VAL A 109 2.21 -0.12 -18.29
N GLY A 110 1.78 -0.85 -19.29
CA GLY A 110 2.26 -0.71 -20.65
C GLY A 110 2.11 -2.03 -21.40
N PRO A 111 2.24 -2.03 -22.73
CA PRO A 111 2.22 -3.24 -23.52
C PRO A 111 3.33 -4.23 -23.16
N GLU A 112 3.27 -5.40 -23.77
CA GLU A 112 4.36 -6.38 -23.66
C GLU A 112 5.68 -5.80 -24.21
N SER A 113 6.80 -6.30 -23.70
CA SER A 113 8.17 -5.87 -24.07
C SER A 113 8.51 -4.41 -23.81
N THR A 114 7.74 -3.68 -22.96
CA THR A 114 8.06 -2.29 -22.62
C THR A 114 8.97 -2.15 -21.40
N GLY A 115 9.30 -3.25 -20.74
CA GLY A 115 10.23 -3.27 -19.59
C GLY A 115 9.59 -3.04 -18.23
N LYS A 116 8.30 -3.32 -18.06
CA LYS A 116 7.59 -3.20 -16.76
C LYS A 116 8.32 -3.93 -15.63
N SER A 117 8.56 -5.22 -15.79
CA SER A 117 9.21 -6.06 -14.76
C SER A 117 10.63 -5.59 -14.45
N TYR A 118 11.41 -5.19 -15.47
CA TYR A 118 12.72 -4.59 -15.26
C TYR A 118 12.64 -3.32 -14.42
N MET A 119 11.76 -2.42 -14.78
CA MET A 119 11.61 -1.14 -14.10
C MET A 119 11.09 -1.31 -12.67
N ALA A 120 10.16 -2.25 -12.43
CA ALA A 120 9.68 -2.58 -11.09
C ALA A 120 10.82 -3.08 -10.19
N ASP A 121 11.62 -4.02 -10.69
CA ASP A 121 12.80 -4.55 -9.98
C ASP A 121 13.87 -3.47 -9.75
N PHE A 122 14.16 -2.66 -10.76
CA PHE A 122 15.10 -1.53 -10.65
C PHE A 122 14.70 -0.54 -9.57
N LEU A 123 13.43 -0.12 -9.55
CA LEU A 123 12.92 0.83 -8.55
C LEU A 123 12.91 0.20 -7.15
N ALA A 124 12.49 -1.06 -7.03
CA ALA A 124 12.50 -1.78 -5.77
C ALA A 124 13.92 -1.90 -5.18
N LYS A 125 14.90 -2.24 -6.00
CA LYS A 125 16.31 -2.28 -5.58
C LYS A 125 16.86 -0.91 -5.17
N LYS A 126 16.47 0.13 -5.89
CA LYS A 126 16.97 1.49 -5.66
C LYS A 126 16.36 2.13 -4.40
N PHE A 127 15.08 1.90 -4.13
CA PHE A 127 14.36 2.54 -3.02
C PHE A 127 14.13 1.61 -1.82
N GLY A 128 14.49 0.35 -1.96
CA GLY A 128 14.41 -0.68 -0.92
C GLY A 128 13.07 -1.40 -0.87
N GLY A 129 13.13 -2.70 -0.62
CA GLY A 129 11.98 -3.58 -0.48
C GLY A 129 11.71 -4.46 -1.71
N PRO A 130 10.74 -5.36 -1.60
CA PRO A 130 10.26 -6.15 -2.73
C PRO A 130 9.33 -5.31 -3.63
N TYR A 131 9.13 -5.79 -4.87
CA TYR A 131 8.01 -5.37 -5.72
C TYR A 131 7.00 -6.51 -5.86
N VAL A 132 5.77 -6.20 -6.27
CA VAL A 132 4.73 -7.18 -6.59
C VAL A 132 4.92 -7.61 -8.05
N PRO A 133 5.32 -8.86 -8.31
CA PRO A 133 5.52 -9.34 -9.68
C PRO A 133 4.18 -9.56 -10.40
N GLU A 134 4.22 -9.50 -11.73
CA GLU A 134 3.09 -9.86 -12.59
C GLU A 134 2.66 -11.31 -12.33
N TYR A 135 1.45 -11.51 -11.82
CA TYR A 135 0.93 -12.84 -11.53
C TYR A 135 0.53 -13.62 -12.79
N GLY A 136 0.21 -12.94 -13.87
CA GLY A 136 -0.14 -13.56 -15.14
C GLY A 136 0.95 -14.47 -15.69
N ARG A 137 2.25 -14.10 -15.57
CA ARG A 137 3.37 -14.89 -16.07
C ARG A 137 3.50 -16.31 -15.45
N PRO A 138 3.57 -16.47 -14.12
CA PRO A 138 3.56 -17.80 -13.53
C PRO A 138 2.25 -18.54 -13.78
N TYR A 139 1.11 -17.85 -13.86
CA TYR A 139 -0.15 -18.45 -14.20
C TYR A 139 -0.12 -19.06 -15.62
N GLU A 140 0.34 -18.30 -16.63
CA GLU A 140 0.47 -18.73 -18.01
C GLU A 140 1.33 -19.99 -18.16
N LYS A 141 2.40 -20.08 -17.40
CA LYS A 141 3.30 -21.24 -17.44
C LYS A 141 2.63 -22.56 -17.06
N TYR A 142 1.61 -22.52 -16.22
CA TYR A 142 0.96 -23.72 -15.66
C TYR A 142 -0.49 -23.89 -16.12
N ARG A 143 -1.05 -22.95 -16.89
CA ARG A 143 -2.39 -23.10 -17.44
C ARG A 143 -2.48 -24.17 -18.54
N SER A 144 -3.66 -24.70 -18.73
CA SER A 144 -3.94 -25.56 -19.88
C SER A 144 -3.91 -24.75 -21.18
N SER A 145 -3.54 -25.38 -22.29
CA SER A 145 -3.58 -24.75 -23.61
C SER A 145 -5.02 -24.38 -24.01
N GLY A 146 -5.17 -23.40 -24.89
CA GLY A 146 -6.44 -22.92 -25.41
C GLY A 146 -6.68 -21.43 -25.16
N ASP A 147 -7.84 -20.94 -25.56
CA ASP A 147 -8.21 -19.55 -25.35
C ASP A 147 -8.44 -19.23 -23.87
N TYR A 148 -8.23 -17.97 -23.49
CA TYR A 148 -8.51 -17.51 -22.13
C TYR A 148 -10.02 -17.50 -21.85
N ARG A 149 -10.36 -17.83 -20.61
CA ARG A 149 -11.71 -17.72 -20.08
C ARG A 149 -11.76 -16.60 -19.04
N ALA A 150 -12.92 -16.03 -18.82
CA ALA A 150 -13.12 -14.95 -17.86
C ALA A 150 -12.65 -15.32 -16.44
N GLU A 151 -12.93 -16.55 -15.99
CA GLU A 151 -12.54 -17.06 -14.67
C GLU A 151 -11.02 -17.04 -14.46
N GLU A 152 -10.23 -17.27 -15.52
CA GLU A 152 -8.77 -17.28 -15.44
C GLU A 152 -8.22 -15.88 -15.16
N LEU A 153 -8.84 -14.85 -15.73
CA LEU A 153 -8.48 -13.45 -15.48
C LEU A 153 -8.83 -13.05 -14.03
N HIS A 154 -9.93 -13.56 -13.48
CA HIS A 154 -10.24 -13.38 -12.07
C HIS A 154 -9.20 -14.03 -11.15
N PHE A 155 -8.74 -15.25 -11.47
CA PHE A 155 -7.67 -15.91 -10.71
C PHE A 155 -6.35 -15.13 -10.76
N ILE A 156 -6.02 -14.53 -11.91
CA ILE A 156 -4.84 -13.67 -12.04
C ILE A 156 -4.96 -12.45 -11.10
N VAL A 157 -6.11 -11.79 -11.07
CA VAL A 157 -6.36 -10.67 -10.16
C VAL A 157 -6.30 -11.12 -8.69
N ASP A 158 -6.87 -12.27 -8.34
CA ASP A 158 -6.81 -12.81 -6.97
C ASP A 158 -5.38 -13.07 -6.52
N GLY A 159 -4.59 -13.70 -7.38
CA GLY A 159 -3.19 -13.97 -7.11
C GLY A 159 -2.37 -12.69 -6.97
N HIS A 160 -2.58 -11.70 -7.83
CA HIS A 160 -1.92 -10.40 -7.73
C HIS A 160 -2.26 -9.69 -6.41
N VAL A 161 -3.54 -9.63 -6.03
CA VAL A 161 -3.99 -9.01 -4.77
C VAL A 161 -3.42 -9.75 -3.55
N ALA A 162 -3.32 -11.08 -3.58
CA ALA A 162 -2.71 -11.86 -2.51
C ALA A 162 -1.20 -11.55 -2.38
N HIS A 163 -0.48 -11.48 -3.49
CA HIS A 163 0.94 -11.08 -3.51
C HIS A 163 1.11 -9.66 -2.97
N ARG A 164 0.31 -8.70 -3.42
CA ARG A 164 0.30 -7.32 -2.92
C ARG A 164 0.18 -7.27 -1.40
N LYS A 165 -0.84 -7.94 -0.84
CA LYS A 165 -1.07 -7.98 0.61
C LYS A 165 0.14 -8.53 1.38
N THR A 166 0.79 -9.55 0.87
CA THR A 166 1.93 -10.18 1.51
C THR A 166 3.19 -9.32 1.42
N LEU A 167 3.47 -8.77 0.24
CA LEU A 167 4.69 -8.02 -0.02
C LEU A 167 4.65 -6.60 0.55
N SER A 168 3.46 -6.00 0.69
CA SER A 168 3.28 -4.69 1.31
C SER A 168 3.82 -4.63 2.74
N LEU A 169 3.76 -5.71 3.49
CA LEU A 169 4.30 -5.79 4.85
C LEU A 169 5.82 -5.62 4.90
N LYS A 170 6.51 -5.96 3.82
CA LYS A 170 7.99 -5.96 3.72
C LYS A 170 8.54 -4.81 2.87
N ALA A 171 7.67 -4.10 2.17
CA ALA A 171 8.06 -3.01 1.28
C ALA A 171 8.35 -1.70 2.03
N GLY A 172 9.03 -0.79 1.34
CA GLY A 172 9.32 0.57 1.82
C GLY A 172 8.07 1.48 1.80
N PRO A 173 8.27 2.79 1.94
CA PRO A 173 7.19 3.78 1.85
C PRO A 173 6.41 3.74 0.53
N ILE A 174 7.02 3.21 -0.53
CA ILE A 174 6.36 2.96 -1.81
C ILE A 174 6.43 1.47 -2.13
N LEU A 175 5.28 0.87 -2.42
CA LEU A 175 5.16 -0.46 -2.99
C LEU A 175 5.12 -0.33 -4.51
N PHE A 176 6.06 -0.97 -5.18
CA PHE A 176 6.10 -1.07 -6.64
C PHE A 176 5.31 -2.30 -7.09
N GLU A 177 4.49 -2.15 -8.13
CA GLU A 177 3.70 -3.24 -8.69
C GLU A 177 3.99 -3.39 -10.18
N ASP A 178 4.37 -4.58 -10.61
CA ASP A 178 4.41 -4.95 -12.03
C ASP A 178 3.02 -5.40 -12.43
N THR A 179 2.27 -4.52 -13.07
CA THR A 179 0.85 -4.65 -13.41
C THR A 179 -0.13 -4.53 -12.22
N ASP A 180 -1.43 -4.57 -12.52
CA ASP A 180 -2.51 -4.54 -11.55
C ASP A 180 -3.85 -5.01 -12.17
N PRO A 181 -4.98 -4.99 -11.41
CA PRO A 181 -6.30 -5.32 -11.94
C PRO A 181 -6.76 -4.45 -13.11
N LEU A 182 -6.33 -3.17 -13.19
CA LEU A 182 -6.67 -2.30 -14.34
C LEU A 182 -6.05 -2.84 -15.63
N LEU A 183 -4.76 -3.20 -15.60
CA LEU A 183 -4.11 -3.79 -16.76
C LEU A 183 -4.71 -5.16 -17.10
N THR A 184 -5.08 -5.97 -16.11
CA THR A 184 -5.77 -7.26 -16.34
C THR A 184 -7.14 -7.04 -17.01
N ALA A 185 -7.86 -5.96 -16.68
CA ALA A 185 -9.10 -5.60 -17.37
C ALA A 185 -8.88 -5.22 -18.84
N VAL A 186 -7.77 -4.54 -19.16
CA VAL A 186 -7.39 -4.28 -20.57
C VAL A 186 -7.01 -5.58 -21.28
N TRP A 187 -6.33 -6.51 -20.59
CA TRP A 187 -6.08 -7.85 -21.13
C TRP A 187 -7.38 -8.60 -21.46
N ALA A 188 -8.40 -8.50 -20.59
CA ALA A 188 -9.71 -9.09 -20.88
C ALA A 188 -10.28 -8.59 -22.22
N GLU A 189 -10.25 -7.29 -22.45
CA GLU A 189 -10.73 -6.73 -23.71
C GLU A 189 -9.92 -7.20 -24.93
N MET A 190 -8.60 -7.38 -24.77
CA MET A 190 -7.73 -7.83 -25.87
C MET A 190 -7.90 -9.33 -26.16
N LEU A 191 -8.08 -10.15 -25.13
CA LEU A 191 -8.13 -11.61 -25.26
C LEU A 191 -9.53 -12.15 -25.54
N LEU A 192 -10.56 -11.53 -24.94
CA LEU A 192 -11.95 -11.96 -25.04
C LEU A 192 -12.77 -11.12 -26.03
N GLY A 193 -12.25 -9.95 -26.44
CA GLY A 193 -12.96 -9.01 -27.31
C GLY A 193 -14.05 -8.19 -26.62
N HIS A 194 -14.20 -8.29 -25.29
CA HIS A 194 -15.17 -7.52 -24.50
C HIS A 194 -14.65 -7.25 -23.08
N SER A 195 -15.21 -6.24 -22.41
CA SER A 195 -14.93 -5.95 -21.01
C SER A 195 -15.62 -6.94 -20.07
N LEU A 196 -15.09 -7.06 -18.87
CA LEU A 196 -15.66 -7.85 -17.75
C LEU A 196 -16.03 -6.89 -16.61
N PRO A 197 -17.30 -6.48 -16.45
CA PRO A 197 -17.71 -5.48 -15.46
C PRO A 197 -17.40 -5.88 -14.02
N ASP A 198 -17.50 -7.16 -13.68
CA ASP A 198 -17.20 -7.72 -12.37
C ASP A 198 -15.69 -7.72 -12.06
N LEU A 199 -14.84 -7.85 -13.07
CA LEU A 199 -13.40 -7.68 -12.94
C LEU A 199 -13.04 -6.19 -12.82
N GLU A 200 -13.69 -5.32 -13.59
CA GLU A 200 -13.52 -3.88 -13.51
C GLU A 200 -13.91 -3.32 -12.13
N ALA A 201 -14.95 -3.87 -11.51
CA ALA A 201 -15.36 -3.51 -10.15
C ALA A 201 -14.28 -3.83 -9.07
N ARG A 202 -13.26 -4.59 -9.43
CA ARG A 202 -12.11 -4.94 -8.57
C ARG A 202 -10.92 -4.01 -8.76
N ILE A 203 -11.00 -3.04 -9.66
CA ILE A 203 -9.94 -2.07 -9.87
C ILE A 203 -9.84 -1.17 -8.63
N ASP A 204 -8.69 -1.23 -7.99
CA ASP A 204 -8.31 -0.42 -6.83
C ASP A 204 -7.07 0.39 -7.22
N LEU A 205 -7.29 1.65 -7.62
CA LEU A 205 -6.25 2.51 -8.18
C LEU A 205 -5.08 2.70 -7.21
N PRO A 206 -3.84 2.60 -7.68
CA PRO A 206 -2.66 3.01 -6.92
C PRO A 206 -2.60 4.54 -6.76
N ASP A 207 -1.67 5.02 -5.97
CA ASP A 207 -1.45 6.46 -5.84
C ASP A 207 -0.89 7.08 -7.12
N HIS A 208 -0.16 6.31 -7.94
CA HIS A 208 0.33 6.75 -9.25
C HIS A 208 0.65 5.58 -10.17
N TYR A 209 0.54 5.80 -11.49
CA TYR A 209 0.99 4.88 -12.52
C TYR A 209 2.20 5.41 -13.29
N ILE A 210 3.08 4.52 -13.68
CA ILE A 210 4.03 4.75 -14.76
C ILE A 210 3.51 3.99 -15.98
N LEU A 211 3.15 4.74 -17.03
CA LEU A 211 2.79 4.18 -18.32
C LEU A 211 4.04 4.14 -19.21
N LEU A 212 4.53 2.93 -19.48
CA LEU A 212 5.70 2.73 -20.33
C LEU A 212 5.29 2.74 -21.81
N ASP A 213 5.96 3.63 -22.59
CA ASP A 213 5.71 3.77 -24.00
C ASP A 213 6.02 2.49 -24.79
N ALA A 214 5.22 2.21 -25.82
CA ALA A 214 5.37 1.08 -26.74
C ALA A 214 6.54 1.21 -27.72
N ASN A 215 7.18 2.40 -27.80
CA ASN A 215 8.26 2.71 -28.74
C ASN A 215 9.62 2.11 -28.33
N VAL A 216 9.63 0.81 -28.01
CA VAL A 216 10.84 0.03 -27.75
C VAL A 216 10.88 -1.18 -28.66
N PRO A 217 12.08 -1.64 -29.07
CA PRO A 217 12.21 -2.87 -29.84
C PRO A 217 11.51 -4.04 -29.15
N TRP A 218 10.93 -4.92 -29.94
CA TRP A 218 10.37 -6.16 -29.43
C TRP A 218 11.52 -7.11 -29.05
N GLU A 219 11.39 -7.74 -27.88
CA GLU A 219 12.22 -8.86 -27.46
C GLU A 219 11.38 -10.13 -27.51
N GLU A 220 11.89 -11.15 -28.17
CA GLU A 220 11.24 -12.45 -28.32
C GLU A 220 11.13 -13.16 -26.96
N ASP A 221 9.91 -13.62 -26.62
CA ASP A 221 9.62 -14.34 -25.40
C ASP A 221 8.40 -15.25 -25.69
N PRO A 222 8.51 -16.57 -25.46
CA PRO A 222 7.44 -17.54 -25.77
C PRO A 222 6.09 -17.26 -25.06
N LEU A 223 6.11 -16.46 -24.01
CA LEU A 223 4.91 -16.10 -23.21
C LEU A 223 4.29 -14.76 -23.64
N ARG A 224 4.65 -14.23 -24.81
CA ARG A 224 4.13 -12.94 -25.32
C ARG A 224 3.20 -13.15 -26.50
N TYR A 225 2.07 -12.47 -26.46
CA TYR A 225 0.99 -12.62 -27.45
C TYR A 225 1.09 -11.65 -28.62
N TYR A 226 1.58 -10.43 -28.39
CA TYR A 226 1.50 -9.34 -29.36
C TYR A 226 2.87 -8.89 -29.87
N SER A 227 3.43 -9.65 -30.81
CA SER A 227 4.68 -9.28 -31.48
C SER A 227 4.51 -8.12 -32.48
N LYS A 228 3.31 -7.95 -33.07
CA LYS A 228 3.03 -6.91 -34.08
C LYS A 228 2.92 -5.54 -33.42
N GLN A 229 3.58 -4.54 -34.01
CA GLN A 229 3.61 -3.17 -33.50
C GLN A 229 2.21 -2.55 -33.43
N GLU A 230 1.33 -2.86 -34.39
CA GLU A 230 -0.03 -2.35 -34.44
C GLU A 230 -0.85 -2.82 -33.22
N LEU A 231 -0.74 -4.09 -32.84
CA LEU A 231 -1.43 -4.65 -31.65
C LEU A 231 -0.87 -4.08 -30.35
N ARG A 232 0.43 -3.83 -30.29
CA ARG A 232 1.04 -3.17 -29.14
C ARG A 232 0.57 -1.72 -29.00
N GLN A 233 0.41 -1.02 -30.12
CA GLN A 233 -0.11 0.35 -30.13
C GLN A 233 -1.61 0.39 -29.77
N GLU A 234 -2.40 -0.58 -30.24
CA GLU A 234 -3.79 -0.74 -29.81
C GLU A 234 -3.88 -0.96 -28.30
N PHE A 235 -3.08 -1.89 -27.79
CA PHE A 235 -3.03 -2.19 -26.36
C PHE A 235 -2.61 -0.96 -25.54
N PHE A 236 -1.59 -0.22 -25.98
CA PHE A 236 -1.18 1.04 -25.35
C PHE A 236 -2.33 2.05 -25.31
N THR A 237 -3.04 2.22 -26.41
CA THR A 237 -4.18 3.14 -26.51
C THR A 237 -5.30 2.74 -25.54
N LYS A 238 -5.62 1.45 -25.44
CA LYS A 238 -6.62 0.95 -24.49
C LYS A 238 -6.21 1.19 -23.04
N ILE A 239 -4.94 0.93 -22.69
CA ILE A 239 -4.41 1.21 -21.34
C ILE A 239 -4.59 2.70 -21.02
N LYS A 240 -4.11 3.57 -21.90
CA LYS A 240 -4.20 5.02 -21.72
C LYS A 240 -5.64 5.49 -21.56
N SER A 241 -6.53 5.06 -22.44
CA SER A 241 -7.96 5.39 -22.36
C SER A 241 -8.60 4.92 -21.06
N LYS A 242 -8.23 3.72 -20.56
CA LYS A 242 -8.74 3.20 -19.29
C LYS A 242 -8.21 4.01 -18.10
N LEU A 243 -6.92 4.36 -18.07
CA LEU A 243 -6.36 5.25 -17.05
C LEU A 243 -7.10 6.59 -16.99
N GLU A 244 -7.36 7.19 -18.15
CA GLU A 244 -8.09 8.46 -18.26
C GLU A 244 -9.56 8.32 -17.82
N ALA A 245 -10.24 7.24 -18.22
CA ALA A 245 -11.62 6.98 -17.84
C ALA A 245 -11.81 6.80 -16.32
N TYR A 246 -10.82 6.22 -15.64
CA TYR A 246 -10.83 6.07 -14.19
C TYR A 246 -10.26 7.28 -13.43
N GLY A 247 -9.83 8.34 -14.13
CA GLY A 247 -9.21 9.51 -13.53
C GLY A 247 -7.89 9.18 -12.80
N ALA A 248 -7.19 8.15 -13.24
CA ALA A 248 -5.95 7.69 -12.63
C ALA A 248 -4.81 8.69 -12.85
N SER A 249 -4.03 8.94 -11.80
CA SER A 249 -2.79 9.73 -11.92
C SER A 249 -1.71 8.89 -12.60
N TYR A 250 -1.13 9.37 -13.70
CA TYR A 250 -0.06 8.66 -14.38
C TYR A 250 0.99 9.58 -15.02
N THR A 251 2.18 9.03 -15.21
CA THR A 251 3.26 9.64 -16.00
C THR A 251 3.62 8.73 -17.16
N LEU A 252 3.61 9.28 -18.38
CA LEU A 252 4.14 8.60 -19.56
C LEU A 252 5.66 8.63 -19.51
N VAL A 253 6.29 7.47 -19.58
CA VAL A 253 7.75 7.29 -19.56
C VAL A 253 8.20 6.72 -20.90
N SER A 254 9.11 7.43 -21.57
CA SER A 254 9.58 7.11 -22.92
C SER A 254 11.07 7.39 -23.10
N GLY A 255 11.62 7.04 -24.24
CA GLY A 255 13.04 7.25 -24.59
C GLY A 255 13.90 6.02 -24.36
N SER A 256 15.22 6.22 -24.26
CA SER A 256 16.22 5.20 -23.93
C SER A 256 16.03 4.63 -22.52
N TRP A 257 16.67 3.50 -22.23
CA TRP A 257 16.60 2.89 -20.89
C TRP A 257 17.03 3.84 -19.78
N SER A 258 18.13 4.56 -19.96
CA SER A 258 18.63 5.52 -18.95
C SER A 258 17.68 6.70 -18.75
N GLU A 259 17.03 7.20 -19.80
CA GLU A 259 16.02 8.25 -19.70
C GLU A 259 14.77 7.75 -18.96
N ARG A 260 14.31 6.53 -19.27
CA ARG A 260 13.16 5.90 -18.57
C ARG A 260 13.44 5.67 -17.10
N GLU A 261 14.64 5.21 -16.75
CA GLU A 261 15.08 5.07 -15.36
C GLU A 261 15.08 6.41 -14.64
N ALA A 262 15.65 7.45 -15.27
CA ALA A 262 15.71 8.79 -14.69
C ALA A 262 14.31 9.39 -14.46
N GLN A 263 13.42 9.26 -15.45
CA GLN A 263 12.03 9.72 -15.35
C GLN A 263 11.28 8.97 -14.24
N SER A 264 11.41 7.63 -14.18
CA SER A 264 10.77 6.80 -13.15
C SER A 264 11.28 7.14 -11.75
N VAL A 265 12.58 7.35 -11.59
CA VAL A 265 13.18 7.79 -10.32
C VAL A 265 12.66 9.17 -9.91
N ALA A 266 12.46 10.09 -10.86
CA ALA A 266 11.91 11.41 -10.57
C ALA A 266 10.47 11.31 -10.03
N VAL A 267 9.64 10.46 -10.62
CA VAL A 267 8.27 10.17 -10.14
C VAL A 267 8.31 9.67 -8.69
N VAL A 268 9.15 8.68 -8.39
CA VAL A 268 9.26 8.13 -7.03
C VAL A 268 9.71 9.19 -6.02
N LYS A 269 10.70 9.99 -6.38
CA LYS A 269 11.18 11.11 -5.52
C LYS A 269 10.09 12.13 -5.24
N GLU A 270 9.24 12.42 -6.22
CA GLU A 270 8.10 13.33 -6.02
C GLU A 270 7.04 12.71 -5.09
N MET A 271 6.74 11.45 -5.28
CA MET A 271 5.81 10.73 -4.39
C MET A 271 6.29 10.69 -2.93
N LEU A 272 7.61 10.61 -2.71
CA LEU A 272 8.20 10.59 -1.37
C LEU A 272 8.14 11.94 -0.64
N LYS A 273 7.97 13.07 -1.35
CA LYS A 273 7.85 14.39 -0.72
C LYS A 273 6.56 14.59 0.06
N THR A 274 5.50 13.89 -0.32
CA THR A 274 4.18 14.03 0.29
C THR A 274 3.73 12.69 0.83
N PRO A 275 3.92 12.40 2.14
CA PRO A 275 3.42 11.17 2.74
C PRO A 275 1.90 11.03 2.56
N LYS A 276 1.40 9.80 2.55
CA LYS A 276 -0.03 9.51 2.55
C LYS A 276 -0.58 9.83 3.93
N LEU A 277 -1.08 11.05 4.08
CA LEU A 277 -1.74 11.47 5.30
C LEU A 277 -3.23 11.09 5.16
N HIS A 278 -3.64 10.03 5.80
CA HIS A 278 -5.06 9.78 5.99
C HIS A 278 -5.56 10.86 6.95
N GLY A 279 -6.34 11.80 6.45
CA GLY A 279 -6.92 12.89 7.22
C GLY A 279 -7.47 12.36 8.53
N GLY A 280 -6.97 12.88 9.65
CA GLY A 280 -6.98 12.42 11.02
C GLY A 280 -7.64 11.05 11.22
N ILE A 281 -6.93 10.11 11.78
CA ILE A 281 -7.46 8.75 12.10
C ILE A 281 -8.79 8.85 12.89
N ASP A 282 -9.16 10.03 13.26
CA ASP A 282 -10.38 10.42 13.98
C ASP A 282 -11.49 11.02 13.07
N ALA A 283 -11.26 11.15 11.75
CA ALA A 283 -12.22 11.77 10.82
C ALA A 283 -13.16 10.77 10.11
N GLN A 284 -13.18 9.52 10.51
CA GLN A 284 -14.24 8.60 10.09
C GLN A 284 -15.31 8.52 11.17
N LYS A 285 -16.37 9.29 10.92
CA LYS A 285 -17.67 9.16 11.56
C LYS A 285 -18.27 7.76 11.34
#